data_aab9a3d507f99eca2d066ff4418a77ac
#
_entry.id   aab9a3d507f99eca2d066ff4418a77ac
#
_cell.length_a   1.000
_cell.length_b   1.000
_cell.length_c   1.000
_cell.angle_alpha   90.00
_cell.angle_beta   90.00
_cell.angle_gamma   90.00
#
_symmetry.space_group_name_H-M   'P 1'
#
loop_
_entity.id
_entity.type
_entity.pdbx_description
1 polymer ?
#
loop_
_entity_poly.entity_id
_entity_poly.type
_entity_poly.pdbx_seq_one_letter_code
_entity_poly.pdbx_strand_id
1 'polypeptide(L)'
;HLGDGFYGKPTGKDIYYRVIADCACRDNQVYDEWIVRDQGAMVRQIGYSPKEFAEIIIEKEGGFSNAKALYDKSALKQSSYHPLPVKSGSAGERYSNTLNKIFTKDYDFKDYDRATNIYWPGNKIGLGREDVISFWGSLKDILSEVKFKVEHVGYLDEPNKNPRTSVRWSLEGIHSVDSEIYGKKTNSNLYFMGINHAELNSYSIIREWVLFDEVAIWKQI
;
A
#
# COMPACT_ATOMS: atom_id res chain seq x y z
N HIS A 1 0.10 -23.01 -5.50
CA HIS A 1 0.70 -22.57 -6.77
C HIS A 1 0.84 -23.78 -7.69
N LEU A 2 -0.15 -23.99 -8.55
CA LEU A 2 -0.28 -25.17 -9.40
C LEU A 2 -0.10 -24.87 -10.90
N GLY A 3 -0.20 -23.60 -11.32
CA GLY A 3 -0.10 -23.19 -12.71
C GLY A 3 1.29 -22.70 -13.09
N ASP A 4 1.70 -22.95 -14.34
CA ASP A 4 2.83 -22.29 -14.97
C ASP A 4 2.36 -20.97 -15.58
N GLY A 5 3.06 -19.88 -15.34
CA GLY A 5 2.63 -18.56 -15.78
C GLY A 5 3.49 -17.44 -15.24
N PHE A 6 2.87 -16.32 -14.85
CA PHE A 6 3.56 -15.12 -14.37
C PHE A 6 4.54 -15.43 -13.22
N TYR A 7 4.16 -16.31 -12.29
CA TYR A 7 4.97 -16.70 -11.14
C TYR A 7 5.92 -17.89 -11.40
N GLY A 8 6.10 -18.30 -12.64
CA GLY A 8 6.98 -19.40 -13.03
C GLY A 8 6.43 -20.78 -12.75
N LYS A 9 7.33 -21.79 -12.66
CA LYS A 9 6.93 -23.18 -12.54
C LYS A 9 6.12 -23.47 -11.28
N PRO A 10 5.15 -24.40 -11.36
CA PRO A 10 4.36 -24.81 -10.20
C PRO A 10 5.25 -25.29 -9.05
N THR A 11 4.94 -24.85 -7.83
CA THR A 11 5.68 -25.28 -6.61
C THR A 11 4.90 -26.26 -5.76
N GLY A 12 3.62 -26.49 -6.04
CA GLY A 12 2.71 -27.28 -5.21
C GLY A 12 2.37 -26.65 -3.85
N LYS A 13 2.90 -25.47 -3.54
CA LYS A 13 2.68 -24.80 -2.26
C LYS A 13 1.33 -24.11 -2.20
N ASP A 14 0.68 -24.14 -1.05
CA ASP A 14 -0.40 -23.23 -0.71
C ASP A 14 0.17 -21.84 -0.46
N ILE A 15 -0.55 -20.81 -0.92
CA ILE A 15 -0.14 -19.41 -0.82
C ILE A 15 -1.21 -18.64 -0.10
N TYR A 16 -0.82 -17.92 0.95
CA TYR A 16 -1.69 -17.05 1.74
C TYR A 16 -1.20 -15.61 1.63
N TYR A 17 -2.05 -14.71 1.16
CA TYR A 17 -1.72 -13.32 1.01
C TYR A 17 -2.95 -12.44 1.16
N ARG A 18 -2.72 -11.17 1.44
CA ARG A 18 -3.77 -10.19 1.57
C ARG A 18 -4.06 -9.50 0.26
N VAL A 19 -5.33 -9.14 0.09
CA VAL A 19 -5.82 -8.31 -1.01
C VAL A 19 -6.72 -7.24 -0.41
N ILE A 20 -6.58 -6.01 -0.86
CA ILE A 20 -7.53 -4.93 -0.57
C ILE A 20 -8.03 -4.39 -1.90
N ALA A 21 -9.35 -4.28 -2.02
CA ALA A 21 -10.01 -3.70 -3.17
C ALA A 21 -10.81 -2.46 -2.76
N ASP A 22 -10.73 -1.43 -3.60
CA ASP A 22 -11.56 -0.22 -3.56
C ASP A 22 -12.51 -0.30 -4.76
N CYS A 23 -13.78 -0.60 -4.51
CA CYS A 23 -14.77 -0.92 -5.54
C CYS A 23 -15.86 0.14 -5.60
N ALA A 24 -16.11 0.67 -6.77
CA ALA A 24 -17.30 1.47 -7.06
C ALA A 24 -18.41 0.57 -7.62
N CYS A 25 -19.57 0.62 -6.96
CA CYS A 25 -20.71 -0.23 -7.28
C CYS A 25 -21.92 0.62 -7.71
N ARG A 26 -22.65 0.12 -8.70
CA ARG A 26 -23.95 0.65 -9.15
C ARG A 26 -24.84 -0.53 -9.54
N ASP A 27 -26.10 -0.52 -9.16
CA ASP A 27 -27.08 -1.55 -9.49
C ASP A 27 -26.60 -2.98 -9.16
N ASN A 28 -25.97 -3.16 -8.00
CA ASN A 28 -25.32 -4.39 -7.53
C ASN A 28 -24.18 -4.92 -8.42
N GLN A 29 -23.59 -4.07 -9.25
CA GLN A 29 -22.45 -4.41 -10.08
C GLN A 29 -21.27 -3.52 -9.76
N VAL A 30 -20.07 -4.10 -9.72
CA VAL A 30 -18.82 -3.35 -9.69
C VAL A 30 -18.56 -2.83 -11.10
N TYR A 31 -18.41 -1.50 -11.23
CA TYR A 31 -18.12 -0.87 -12.53
C TYR A 31 -16.74 -0.23 -12.57
N ASP A 32 -16.10 -0.04 -11.41
CA ASP A 32 -14.73 0.43 -11.30
C ASP A 32 -14.08 -0.21 -10.07
N GLU A 33 -12.84 -0.67 -10.19
CA GLU A 33 -12.17 -1.41 -9.13
C GLU A 33 -10.65 -1.13 -9.13
N TRP A 34 -10.14 -0.81 -7.96
CA TRP A 34 -8.72 -0.69 -7.65
C TRP A 34 -8.32 -1.79 -6.71
N ILE A 35 -7.42 -2.66 -7.14
CA ILE A 35 -7.00 -3.82 -6.34
C ILE A 35 -5.51 -3.73 -6.07
N VAL A 36 -5.14 -3.88 -4.79
CA VAL A 36 -3.76 -4.11 -4.36
C VAL A 36 -3.64 -5.53 -3.80
N ARG A 37 -2.69 -6.28 -4.33
CA ARG A 37 -2.34 -7.62 -3.86
C ARG A 37 -0.98 -7.60 -3.19
N ASP A 38 -0.83 -8.35 -2.10
CA ASP A 38 0.46 -8.53 -1.43
C ASP A 38 1.37 -9.46 -2.27
N GLN A 39 1.85 -8.95 -3.40
CA GLN A 39 2.75 -9.69 -4.28
C GLN A 39 4.03 -10.10 -3.57
N GLY A 40 4.54 -9.25 -2.69
CA GLY A 40 5.71 -9.55 -1.87
C GLY A 40 5.52 -10.79 -1.01
N ALA A 41 4.33 -10.96 -0.38
CA ALA A 41 4.02 -12.18 0.37
C ALA A 41 3.92 -13.41 -0.55
N MET A 42 3.33 -13.26 -1.73
CA MET A 42 3.19 -14.36 -2.70
C MET A 42 4.56 -14.86 -3.16
N VAL A 43 5.44 -13.96 -3.62
CA VAL A 43 6.73 -14.36 -4.19
C VAL A 43 7.66 -14.96 -3.15
N ARG A 44 7.64 -14.47 -1.90
CA ARG A 44 8.42 -15.07 -0.79
C ARG A 44 8.00 -16.50 -0.51
N GLN A 45 6.71 -16.83 -0.58
CA GLN A 45 6.21 -18.18 -0.34
C GLN A 45 6.59 -19.17 -1.44
N ILE A 46 6.79 -18.70 -2.66
CA ILE A 46 7.27 -19.54 -3.77
C ILE A 46 8.80 -19.58 -3.89
N GLY A 47 9.52 -18.78 -3.09
CA GLY A 47 10.97 -18.90 -2.95
C GLY A 47 11.79 -17.74 -3.53
N TYR A 48 11.15 -16.61 -3.84
CA TYR A 48 11.83 -15.38 -4.30
C TYR A 48 11.71 -14.25 -3.27
N SER A 49 12.68 -13.38 -3.21
CA SER A 49 12.47 -12.03 -2.68
C SER A 49 11.71 -11.17 -3.69
N PRO A 50 11.02 -10.10 -3.27
CA PRO A 50 10.40 -9.15 -4.19
C PRO A 50 11.38 -8.53 -5.19
N LYS A 51 12.63 -8.31 -4.76
CA LYS A 51 13.71 -7.80 -5.61
C LYS A 51 14.07 -8.80 -6.71
N GLU A 52 14.42 -10.04 -6.36
CA GLU A 52 14.76 -11.08 -7.34
C GLU A 52 13.63 -11.31 -8.34
N PHE A 53 12.39 -11.28 -7.85
CA PHE A 53 11.23 -11.47 -8.75
C PHE A 53 11.05 -10.26 -9.68
N ALA A 54 11.28 -9.03 -9.21
CA ALA A 54 11.27 -7.84 -10.06
C ALA A 54 12.37 -7.91 -11.14
N GLU A 55 13.58 -8.35 -10.79
CA GLU A 55 14.69 -8.55 -11.74
C GLU A 55 14.32 -9.56 -12.83
N ILE A 56 13.68 -10.69 -12.47
CA ILE A 56 13.17 -11.69 -13.44
C ILE A 56 12.15 -11.07 -14.40
N ILE A 57 11.24 -10.23 -13.89
CA ILE A 57 10.24 -9.56 -14.74
C ILE A 57 10.93 -8.57 -15.69
N ILE A 58 11.84 -7.75 -15.17
CA ILE A 58 12.61 -6.78 -15.95
C ILE A 58 13.37 -7.47 -17.09
N GLU A 59 14.03 -8.60 -16.80
CA GLU A 59 14.74 -9.38 -17.82
C GLU A 59 13.78 -9.90 -18.90
N LYS A 60 12.64 -10.47 -18.51
CA LYS A 60 11.61 -10.94 -19.45
C LYS A 60 11.02 -9.82 -20.32
N GLU A 61 10.99 -8.60 -19.82
CA GLU A 61 10.51 -7.41 -20.55
C GLU A 61 11.61 -6.74 -21.42
N GLY A 62 12.81 -7.33 -21.47
CA GLY A 62 13.93 -6.86 -22.31
C GLY A 62 14.84 -5.85 -21.63
N GLY A 63 14.91 -5.87 -20.31
CA GLY A 63 15.79 -5.03 -19.49
C GLY A 63 15.10 -3.79 -18.94
N PHE A 64 15.77 -3.09 -18.02
CA PHE A 64 15.21 -1.97 -17.26
C PHE A 64 14.62 -0.85 -18.13
N SER A 65 15.28 -0.52 -19.23
CA SER A 65 14.81 0.53 -20.17
C SER A 65 13.49 0.19 -20.87
N ASN A 66 13.15 -1.09 -20.96
CA ASN A 66 11.95 -1.59 -21.64
C ASN A 66 10.88 -2.08 -20.63
N ALA A 67 11.25 -2.22 -19.35
CA ALA A 67 10.36 -2.74 -18.33
C ALA A 67 9.13 -1.86 -18.15
N LYS A 68 7.97 -2.48 -18.23
CA LYS A 68 6.69 -1.80 -18.04
C LYS A 68 6.40 -1.68 -16.53
N ALA A 69 5.79 -0.56 -16.13
CA ALA A 69 5.20 -0.47 -14.81
C ALA A 69 4.16 -1.59 -14.62
N LEU A 70 4.05 -2.14 -13.42
CA LEU A 70 3.04 -3.16 -13.11
C LEU A 70 1.61 -2.60 -13.13
N TYR A 71 1.47 -1.31 -13.09
CA TYR A 71 0.20 -0.60 -13.34
C TYR A 71 0.48 0.68 -14.13
N ASP A 72 -0.48 1.10 -14.92
CA ASP A 72 -0.38 2.30 -15.74
C ASP A 72 -0.91 3.51 -14.95
N LYS A 73 -0.03 4.44 -14.61
CA LYS A 73 -0.40 5.68 -13.93
C LYS A 73 -1.44 6.50 -14.72
N SER A 74 -1.48 6.38 -16.04
CA SER A 74 -2.47 7.05 -16.88
C SER A 74 -3.87 6.47 -16.69
N ALA A 75 -4.01 5.21 -16.27
CA ALA A 75 -5.29 4.60 -15.96
C ALA A 75 -6.02 5.30 -14.80
N LEU A 76 -5.28 5.96 -13.90
CA LEU A 76 -5.86 6.78 -12.83
C LEU A 76 -6.76 7.91 -13.36
N LYS A 77 -6.50 8.39 -14.59
CA LYS A 77 -7.26 9.45 -15.24
C LYS A 77 -8.50 8.96 -15.99
N GLN A 78 -8.63 7.65 -16.15
CA GLN A 78 -9.72 7.01 -16.94
C GLN A 78 -10.88 6.54 -16.06
N SER A 79 -10.74 6.60 -14.73
CA SER A 79 -11.81 6.22 -13.81
C SER A 79 -13.05 7.11 -14.03
N SER A 80 -14.19 6.47 -14.21
CA SER A 80 -15.49 7.14 -14.26
C SER A 80 -16.06 7.41 -12.86
N TYR A 81 -15.36 6.98 -11.83
CA TYR A 81 -15.75 7.16 -10.45
C TYR A 81 -15.36 8.54 -9.92
N HIS A 82 -16.35 9.23 -9.39
CA HIS A 82 -16.16 10.51 -8.70
C HIS A 82 -16.42 10.30 -7.21
N PRO A 83 -15.38 10.34 -6.36
CA PRO A 83 -15.55 10.12 -4.94
C PRO A 83 -16.47 11.19 -4.31
N LEU A 84 -17.34 10.73 -3.41
CA LEU A 84 -18.13 11.65 -2.60
C LEU A 84 -17.23 12.40 -1.62
N PRO A 85 -17.60 13.66 -1.25
CA PRO A 85 -16.88 14.40 -0.23
C PRO A 85 -16.85 13.62 1.09
N VAL A 86 -15.69 13.60 1.74
CA VAL A 86 -15.52 12.96 3.05
C VAL A 86 -16.31 13.74 4.09
N LYS A 87 -17.16 13.07 4.85
CA LYS A 87 -17.94 13.69 5.90
C LYS A 87 -17.04 14.17 7.04
N SER A 88 -17.20 15.46 7.42
CA SER A 88 -16.46 16.03 8.53
C SER A 88 -16.74 15.30 9.85
N GLY A 89 -15.70 15.09 10.65
CA GLY A 89 -15.73 14.33 11.91
C GLY A 89 -15.79 12.81 11.76
N SER A 90 -15.88 12.29 10.52
CA SER A 90 -15.88 10.84 10.30
C SER A 90 -14.53 10.18 10.60
N ALA A 91 -14.55 8.85 10.80
CA ALA A 91 -13.33 8.05 10.88
C ALA A 91 -12.46 8.22 9.62
N GLY A 92 -13.09 8.35 8.46
CA GLY A 92 -12.42 8.59 7.19
C GLY A 92 -11.61 9.87 7.17
N GLU A 93 -12.20 11.00 7.61
CA GLU A 93 -11.49 12.27 7.70
C GLU A 93 -10.33 12.20 8.70
N ARG A 94 -10.57 11.65 9.88
CA ARG A 94 -9.53 11.51 10.92
C ARG A 94 -8.33 10.72 10.41
N TYR A 95 -8.57 9.56 9.81
CA TYR A 95 -7.51 8.68 9.33
C TYR A 95 -6.79 9.25 8.12
N SER A 96 -7.49 9.81 7.13
CA SER A 96 -6.86 10.45 5.98
C SER A 96 -5.99 11.65 6.38
N ASN A 97 -6.42 12.44 7.37
CA ASN A 97 -5.62 13.51 7.94
C ASN A 97 -4.36 12.99 8.66
N THR A 98 -4.45 11.84 9.34
CA THR A 98 -3.30 11.18 9.95
C THR A 98 -2.27 10.77 8.90
N LEU A 99 -2.70 10.11 7.81
CA LEU A 99 -1.80 9.71 6.73
C LEU A 99 -1.12 10.93 6.07
N ASN A 100 -1.86 12.00 5.82
CA ASN A 100 -1.28 13.25 5.30
C ASN A 100 -0.19 13.81 6.24
N LYS A 101 -0.41 13.79 7.56
CA LYS A 101 0.59 14.27 8.53
C LYS A 101 1.88 13.45 8.47
N ILE A 102 1.79 12.12 8.32
CA ILE A 102 2.96 11.24 8.26
C ILE A 102 3.94 11.69 7.16
N PHE A 103 3.41 12.06 5.98
CA PHE A 103 4.24 12.40 4.83
C PHE A 103 4.51 13.89 4.64
N THR A 104 3.76 14.77 5.28
CA THR A 104 3.86 16.22 5.04
C THR A 104 4.44 17.03 6.20
N LYS A 105 4.53 16.45 7.39
CA LYS A 105 4.97 17.13 8.62
C LYS A 105 5.78 16.20 9.51
N ASP A 106 6.49 16.79 10.48
CA ASP A 106 6.97 16.05 11.64
C ASP A 106 5.77 15.60 12.46
N TYR A 107 5.55 14.31 12.48
CA TYR A 107 4.38 13.70 13.09
C TYR A 107 4.78 12.74 14.20
N ASP A 108 4.17 12.87 15.36
CA ASP A 108 4.51 12.14 16.58
C ASP A 108 3.69 10.86 16.79
N PHE A 109 2.91 10.47 15.80
CA PHE A 109 2.09 9.25 15.80
C PHE A 109 1.11 9.10 16.99
N LYS A 110 0.75 10.20 17.68
CA LYS A 110 -0.20 10.12 18.81
C LYS A 110 -1.62 9.73 18.42
N ASP A 111 -1.99 9.85 17.15
CA ASP A 111 -3.29 9.38 16.65
C ASP A 111 -3.39 7.83 16.65
N TYR A 112 -2.27 7.12 16.82
CA TYR A 112 -2.24 5.67 17.01
C TYR A 112 -2.29 5.28 18.48
N ASP A 113 -3.04 4.22 18.81
CA ASP A 113 -3.03 3.62 20.13
C ASP A 113 -1.63 3.05 20.47
N ARG A 114 -1.30 3.00 21.77
CA ARG A 114 -0.02 2.42 22.22
C ARG A 114 0.09 0.94 21.90
N ALA A 115 -1.05 0.24 21.89
CA ALA A 115 -1.15 -1.20 21.61
C ALA A 115 -1.75 -1.48 20.23
N THR A 116 -1.63 -0.54 19.29
CA THR A 116 -2.16 -0.72 17.92
C THR A 116 -1.54 -1.95 17.25
N ASN A 117 -2.33 -2.61 16.41
CA ASN A 117 -1.83 -3.66 15.53
C ASN A 117 -1.69 -3.09 14.12
N ILE A 118 -0.54 -3.29 13.51
CA ILE A 118 -0.32 -2.93 12.11
C ILE A 118 0.05 -4.16 11.29
N TYR A 119 -0.56 -4.26 10.10
CA TYR A 119 -0.34 -5.31 9.12
C TYR A 119 0.13 -4.67 7.82
N TRP A 120 1.35 -5.02 7.35
CA TRP A 120 1.94 -4.40 6.16
C TRP A 120 2.40 -5.41 5.12
N PRO A 121 2.84 -4.98 3.91
CA PRO A 121 3.23 -5.87 2.83
C PRO A 121 4.23 -6.95 3.25
N GLY A 122 4.13 -8.12 2.62
CA GLY A 122 4.93 -9.29 2.95
C GLY A 122 4.33 -10.16 4.06
N ASN A 123 3.03 -10.04 4.35
CA ASN A 123 2.34 -10.68 5.49
C ASN A 123 2.95 -10.33 6.86
N LYS A 124 3.60 -9.20 6.97
CA LYS A 124 4.23 -8.77 8.21
C LYS A 124 3.18 -8.21 9.17
N ILE A 125 3.47 -8.35 10.46
CA ILE A 125 2.62 -7.88 11.56
C ILE A 125 3.52 -7.14 12.55
N GLY A 126 3.07 -5.97 12.99
CA GLY A 126 3.67 -5.22 14.07
C GLY A 126 2.69 -4.99 15.21
N LEU A 127 3.22 -4.81 16.41
CA LEU A 127 2.49 -4.56 17.63
C LEU A 127 3.00 -3.28 18.31
N GLY A 128 2.08 -2.38 18.58
CA GLY A 128 2.38 -1.13 19.24
C GLY A 128 2.77 -0.01 18.28
N ARG A 129 2.78 1.20 18.83
CA ARG A 129 3.06 2.43 18.12
C ARG A 129 4.47 2.47 17.52
N GLU A 130 5.44 1.87 18.17
CA GLU A 130 6.84 1.83 17.72
C GLU A 130 6.97 1.11 16.36
N ASP A 131 6.23 0.02 16.17
CA ASP A 131 6.23 -0.70 14.90
C ASP A 131 5.56 0.12 13.78
N VAL A 132 4.53 0.91 14.12
CA VAL A 132 3.92 1.87 13.18
C VAL A 132 4.92 2.94 12.75
N ILE A 133 5.65 3.51 13.71
CA ILE A 133 6.70 4.52 13.48
C ILE A 133 7.78 3.93 12.58
N SER A 134 8.26 2.73 12.91
CA SER A 134 9.28 2.03 12.13
C SER A 134 8.82 1.77 10.70
N PHE A 135 7.59 1.30 10.51
CA PHE A 135 7.06 1.00 9.18
C PHE A 135 6.93 2.27 8.33
N TRP A 136 6.21 3.28 8.79
CA TRP A 136 6.00 4.50 8.02
C TRP A 136 7.28 5.32 7.86
N GLY A 137 8.14 5.32 8.88
CA GLY A 137 9.47 5.93 8.81
C GLY A 137 10.31 5.29 7.71
N SER A 138 10.34 3.97 7.61
CA SER A 138 11.09 3.26 6.58
C SER A 138 10.71 3.63 5.14
N LEU A 139 9.46 4.01 4.90
CA LEU A 139 9.01 4.51 3.59
C LEU A 139 9.35 6.00 3.39
N LYS A 140 9.14 6.82 4.44
CA LYS A 140 9.39 8.25 4.36
C LYS A 140 10.88 8.55 4.19
N ASP A 141 11.73 7.87 4.94
CA ASP A 141 13.15 8.20 5.07
C ASP A 141 13.98 7.86 3.83
N ILE A 142 13.49 6.99 2.94
CA ILE A 142 14.16 6.66 1.67
C ILE A 142 13.88 7.67 0.56
N LEU A 143 12.90 8.55 0.74
CA LEU A 143 12.39 9.43 -0.31
C LEU A 143 12.73 10.89 -0.05
N SER A 144 13.11 11.61 -1.09
CA SER A 144 13.06 13.07 -1.16
C SER A 144 11.96 13.51 -2.13
N GLU A 145 11.64 14.81 -2.13
CA GLU A 145 10.59 15.42 -2.96
C GLU A 145 9.24 14.72 -2.85
N VAL A 146 8.88 14.33 -1.63
CA VAL A 146 7.69 13.53 -1.33
C VAL A 146 6.40 14.26 -1.69
N LYS A 147 5.53 13.59 -2.44
CA LYS A 147 4.15 13.99 -2.75
C LYS A 147 3.20 12.88 -2.36
N PHE A 148 2.53 13.05 -1.25
CA PHE A 148 1.48 12.13 -0.80
C PHE A 148 0.11 12.68 -1.17
N LYS A 149 -0.76 11.82 -1.68
CA LYS A 149 -2.12 12.20 -2.07
C LYS A 149 -3.12 11.14 -1.63
N VAL A 150 -4.16 11.56 -0.94
CA VAL A 150 -5.35 10.75 -0.69
C VAL A 150 -6.21 10.76 -1.95
N GLU A 151 -6.46 9.61 -2.54
CA GLU A 151 -7.20 9.45 -3.78
C GLU A 151 -8.68 9.15 -3.54
N HIS A 152 -8.98 8.32 -2.53
CA HIS A 152 -10.34 7.97 -2.13
C HIS A 152 -10.41 7.64 -0.65
N VAL A 153 -11.55 7.94 -0.02
CA VAL A 153 -11.83 7.61 1.38
C VAL A 153 -13.19 6.97 1.49
N GLY A 154 -13.22 5.73 1.99
CA GLY A 154 -14.44 5.06 2.44
C GLY A 154 -14.48 4.98 3.96
N TYR A 155 -15.66 4.96 4.56
CA TYR A 155 -15.80 4.73 5.98
C TYR A 155 -17.14 4.05 6.31
N LEU A 156 -17.17 3.40 7.44
CA LEU A 156 -18.35 2.68 7.93
C LEU A 156 -18.47 2.86 9.44
N ASP A 157 -19.56 3.52 9.84
CA ASP A 157 -19.93 3.73 11.22
C ASP A 157 -21.19 2.89 11.50
N GLU A 158 -21.02 1.81 12.27
CA GLU A 158 -22.12 0.94 12.68
C GLU A 158 -22.38 1.12 14.18
N PRO A 159 -23.64 1.10 14.63
CA PRO A 159 -23.97 1.19 16.05
C PRO A 159 -23.25 0.10 16.86
N ASN A 160 -22.67 0.50 18.00
CA ASN A 160 -21.96 -0.40 18.93
C ASN A 160 -20.73 -1.13 18.37
N LYS A 161 -20.18 -0.66 17.26
CA LYS A 161 -18.90 -1.14 16.70
C LYS A 161 -17.90 0.00 16.59
N ASN A 162 -16.63 -0.36 16.60
CA ASN A 162 -15.58 0.60 16.27
C ASN A 162 -15.72 1.08 14.82
N PRO A 163 -15.61 2.39 14.58
CA PRO A 163 -15.60 2.92 13.23
C PRO A 163 -14.47 2.30 12.39
N ARG A 164 -14.78 2.02 11.13
CA ARG A 164 -13.82 1.48 10.16
C ARG A 164 -13.71 2.42 8.97
N THR A 165 -12.52 2.50 8.41
CA THR A 165 -12.26 3.34 7.24
C THR A 165 -11.31 2.65 6.28
N SER A 166 -11.40 3.06 5.01
CA SER A 166 -10.43 2.71 3.97
C SER A 166 -9.93 3.98 3.31
N VAL A 167 -8.65 3.99 2.95
CA VAL A 167 -8.04 5.10 2.21
C VAL A 167 -7.21 4.51 1.08
N ARG A 168 -7.53 4.88 -0.16
CA ARG A 168 -6.65 4.69 -1.31
C ARG A 168 -5.79 5.93 -1.47
N TRP A 169 -4.50 5.73 -1.66
CA TRP A 169 -3.52 6.80 -1.71
C TRP A 169 -2.44 6.54 -2.77
N SER A 170 -1.80 7.62 -3.18
CA SER A 170 -0.57 7.58 -3.96
C SER A 170 0.55 8.33 -3.24
N LEU A 171 1.78 7.86 -3.45
CA LEU A 171 2.99 8.46 -2.92
C LEU A 171 4.03 8.51 -4.05
N GLU A 172 4.54 9.70 -4.32
CA GLU A 172 5.63 9.92 -5.26
C GLU A 172 6.84 10.49 -4.51
N GLY A 173 8.03 10.14 -4.97
CA GLY A 173 9.27 10.67 -4.44
C GLY A 173 10.49 10.13 -5.18
N ILE A 174 11.66 10.67 -4.85
CA ILE A 174 12.94 10.22 -5.41
C ILE A 174 13.60 9.29 -4.39
N HIS A 175 14.04 8.09 -4.82
CA HIS A 175 14.81 7.15 -4.00
C HIS A 175 16.21 7.71 -3.74
N SER A 176 16.37 8.49 -2.68
CA SER A 176 17.54 9.34 -2.44
C SER A 176 18.41 8.90 -1.26
N VAL A 177 17.98 7.91 -0.48
CA VAL A 177 18.67 7.42 0.72
C VAL A 177 18.86 5.91 0.67
N ASP A 178 20.04 5.46 1.08
CA ASP A 178 20.34 4.03 1.24
C ASP A 178 19.51 3.44 2.39
N SER A 179 18.99 2.24 2.21
CA SER A 179 18.22 1.55 3.26
C SER A 179 18.44 0.04 3.24
N GLU A 180 18.18 -0.62 4.37
CA GLU A 180 18.21 -2.07 4.44
C GLU A 180 17.04 -2.71 3.67
N ILE A 181 15.92 -1.98 3.52
CA ILE A 181 14.70 -2.50 2.89
C ILE A 181 14.76 -2.41 1.38
N TYR A 182 15.21 -1.26 0.84
CA TYR A 182 15.23 -0.98 -0.60
C TYR A 182 16.63 -0.83 -1.20
N GLY A 183 17.67 -1.12 -0.42
CA GLY A 183 19.06 -1.13 -0.87
C GLY A 183 19.66 0.26 -1.03
N LYS A 184 20.62 0.36 -1.96
CA LYS A 184 21.30 1.62 -2.26
C LYS A 184 20.42 2.54 -3.07
N LYS A 185 20.47 3.85 -2.77
CA LYS A 185 19.76 4.89 -3.53
C LYS A 185 20.10 4.82 -5.02
N THR A 186 19.07 4.95 -5.84
CA THR A 186 19.21 4.93 -7.30
C THR A 186 18.91 6.28 -7.94
N ASN A 187 18.38 7.23 -7.18
CA ASN A 187 17.81 8.50 -7.63
C ASN A 187 16.67 8.34 -8.65
N SER A 188 16.05 7.15 -8.69
CA SER A 188 14.86 6.89 -9.49
C SER A 188 13.63 7.59 -8.90
N ASN A 189 12.73 8.03 -9.77
CA ASN A 189 11.39 8.44 -9.35
C ASN A 189 10.57 7.21 -9.00
N LEU A 190 10.07 7.15 -7.78
CA LEU A 190 9.20 6.08 -7.30
C LEU A 190 7.75 6.54 -7.23
N TYR A 191 6.86 5.64 -7.57
CA TYR A 191 5.43 5.80 -7.41
C TYR A 191 4.85 4.60 -6.68
N PHE A 192 4.18 4.86 -5.59
CA PHE A 192 3.42 3.87 -4.82
C PHE A 192 1.93 4.13 -5.02
N MET A 193 1.16 3.08 -5.22
CA MET A 193 -0.27 3.08 -5.01
C MET A 193 -0.58 2.12 -3.87
N GLY A 194 -1.23 2.62 -2.84
CA GLY A 194 -1.59 1.83 -1.69
C GLY A 194 -3.07 1.96 -1.33
N ILE A 195 -3.57 0.94 -0.64
CA ILE A 195 -4.88 0.96 -0.02
C ILE A 195 -4.71 0.51 1.43
N ASN A 196 -5.22 1.33 2.34
CA ASN A 196 -5.23 1.03 3.76
C ASN A 196 -6.64 0.79 4.24
N HIS A 197 -6.78 -0.10 5.22
CA HIS A 197 -7.94 -0.14 6.12
C HIS A 197 -7.50 0.23 7.53
N ALA A 198 -8.36 0.90 8.28
CA ALA A 198 -8.13 1.18 9.68
C ALA A 198 -9.40 1.00 10.50
N GLU A 199 -9.22 0.54 11.72
CA GLU A 199 -10.22 0.51 12.77
C GLU A 199 -9.82 1.51 13.86
N LEU A 200 -10.77 2.37 14.23
CA LEU A 200 -10.55 3.43 15.20
C LEU A 200 -11.44 3.22 16.43
N ASN A 201 -10.98 3.64 17.57
CA ASN A 201 -11.85 3.92 18.71
C ASN A 201 -12.15 5.44 18.75
N SER A 202 -12.79 5.91 19.82
CA SER A 202 -13.11 7.33 19.98
C SER A 202 -11.89 8.24 19.95
N TYR A 203 -10.69 7.73 20.27
CA TYR A 203 -9.48 8.52 20.49
C TYR A 203 -8.34 8.22 19.53
N SER A 204 -8.22 6.97 19.05
CA SER A 204 -7.02 6.53 18.34
C SER A 204 -7.30 5.44 17.30
N ILE A 205 -6.31 5.22 16.42
CA ILE A 205 -6.23 4.10 15.50
C ILE A 205 -5.76 2.88 16.30
N ILE A 206 -6.59 1.85 16.36
CA ILE A 206 -6.31 0.62 17.13
C ILE A 206 -5.85 -0.54 16.26
N ARG A 207 -6.13 -0.47 14.95
CA ARG A 207 -5.69 -1.46 13.98
C ARG A 207 -5.55 -0.82 12.61
N GLU A 208 -4.49 -1.20 11.90
CA GLU A 208 -4.24 -0.72 10.55
C GLU A 208 -3.78 -1.85 9.65
N TRP A 209 -4.31 -1.92 8.44
CA TRP A 209 -3.84 -2.78 7.36
C TRP A 209 -3.37 -1.91 6.21
N VAL A 210 -2.13 -2.08 5.82
CA VAL A 210 -1.50 -1.34 4.72
C VAL A 210 -1.15 -2.31 3.63
N LEU A 211 -1.53 -2.02 2.40
CA LEU A 211 -1.05 -2.76 1.23
C LEU A 211 -0.58 -1.82 0.13
N PHE A 212 0.56 -2.14 -0.42
CA PHE A 212 1.09 -1.72 -1.72
C PHE A 212 1.92 -2.87 -2.30
N ASP A 213 2.22 -2.82 -3.59
CA ASP A 213 2.96 -3.89 -4.26
C ASP A 213 4.47 -3.66 -4.14
N GLU A 214 5.17 -4.45 -3.31
CA GLU A 214 6.62 -4.38 -3.14
C GLU A 214 7.38 -4.72 -4.44
N VAL A 215 6.85 -5.64 -5.27
CA VAL A 215 7.48 -6.00 -6.55
C VAL A 215 7.43 -4.83 -7.52
N ALA A 216 6.30 -4.10 -7.55
CA ALA A 216 6.17 -2.89 -8.35
C ALA A 216 7.18 -1.80 -7.95
N ILE A 217 7.52 -1.69 -6.66
CA ILE A 217 8.54 -0.75 -6.20
C ILE A 217 9.92 -1.19 -6.67
N TRP A 218 10.27 -2.46 -6.49
CA TRP A 218 11.57 -2.97 -6.95
C TRP A 218 11.77 -2.87 -8.47
N LYS A 219 10.69 -2.88 -9.26
CA LYS A 219 10.77 -2.63 -10.71
C LYS A 219 11.14 -1.17 -11.07
N GLN A 220 11.05 -0.25 -10.13
CA GLN A 220 11.35 1.17 -10.35
C GLN A 220 12.75 1.55 -9.82
N ILE A 221 13.37 0.67 -9.05
CA ILE A 221 14.70 0.83 -8.47
C ILE A 221 15.73 0.13 -9.33
#